data_619f18baf580734caceacea8dfe7d13a
#
_entry.id   619f18baf580734caceacea8dfe7d13a
#
_cell.length_a   1.000
_cell.length_b   1.000
_cell.length_c   1.000
_cell.angle_alpha   90.00
_cell.angle_beta   90.00
_cell.angle_gamma   90.00
#
_symmetry.space_group_name_H-M   'P 1'
#
loop_
_entity.id
_entity.type
_entity.pdbx_description
1 polymer ?
#
loop_
_entity_poly.entity_id
_entity_poly.type
_entity_poly.pdbx_seq_one_letter_code
_entity_poly.pdbx_strand_id
1 'polypeptide(L)'
;MVSQFRDVIENINNASTEVEDSSSYLKEVSEEVGNVSDQVASSIDEVAAGAEKQANNVDNINHRIRTLADDVEKLKVSNKNVENLAVDMEDAAAGGKVEMNKVSEQMRKIRASIQEVASGISSLESISDEIDEILNIINNIAEQTNLLALNAAIEAARAGEAGRGFSVVADEIRDLAEESVNSAGEIRKLVEDVKSETKNASVKMDEGITEIENGEEVVNKAEDSFVEIESKIKNASNGISDSIIIVGDVDKYSQEIVSEVEDIASISEQTSANTQEVAAASEEQNASIGEITTLADSLAQMSTNLNDLIKKFEL
;
A
#
# COMPACT_ATOMS: atom_id res chain seq x y z
N MET A 1 -42.15 -84.82 -66.64
CA MET A 1 -41.01 -85.20 -65.76
C MET A 1 -39.72 -84.39 -66.09
N VAL A 2 -39.28 -84.43 -67.39
CA VAL A 2 -38.04 -83.69 -67.80
C VAL A 2 -38.15 -82.14 -67.60
N SER A 3 -39.32 -81.52 -67.90
CA SER A 3 -39.52 -80.07 -67.71
C SER A 3 -39.49 -79.70 -66.23
N GLN A 4 -40.10 -80.46 -65.36
CA GLN A 4 -40.08 -80.21 -63.90
C GLN A 4 -38.68 -80.39 -63.35
N PHE A 5 -37.85 -81.26 -63.88
CA PHE A 5 -36.49 -81.46 -63.50
C PHE A 5 -35.59 -80.26 -63.92
N ARG A 6 -35.86 -79.72 -65.12
CA ARG A 6 -35.21 -78.54 -65.63
C ARG A 6 -35.52 -77.30 -64.75
N ASP A 7 -36.80 -77.12 -64.40
CA ASP A 7 -37.24 -76.02 -63.56
C ASP A 7 -36.58 -76.09 -62.14
N VAL A 8 -36.42 -77.31 -61.60
CA VAL A 8 -35.73 -77.50 -60.30
C VAL A 8 -34.23 -77.13 -60.40
N ILE A 9 -33.56 -77.56 -61.47
CA ILE A 9 -32.13 -77.25 -61.69
C ILE A 9 -31.92 -75.79 -61.92
N GLU A 10 -32.78 -75.10 -62.64
CA GLU A 10 -32.70 -73.65 -62.87
C GLU A 10 -32.92 -72.91 -61.57
N ASN A 11 -33.89 -73.32 -60.73
CA ASN A 11 -34.08 -72.71 -59.38
C ASN A 11 -32.89 -72.92 -58.44
N ILE A 12 -32.27 -74.13 -58.49
CA ILE A 12 -31.05 -74.36 -57.68
C ILE A 12 -29.87 -73.52 -58.19
N ASN A 13 -29.71 -73.37 -59.50
CA ASN A 13 -28.69 -72.55 -60.10
C ASN A 13 -28.86 -71.09 -59.69
N ASN A 14 -30.09 -70.56 -59.79
CA ASN A 14 -30.39 -69.19 -59.37
C ASN A 14 -30.12 -68.98 -57.88
N ALA A 15 -30.57 -69.92 -57.02
CA ALA A 15 -30.34 -69.88 -55.59
C ALA A 15 -28.81 -69.93 -55.23
N SER A 16 -28.06 -70.76 -56.00
CA SER A 16 -26.61 -70.86 -55.86
C SER A 16 -25.92 -69.51 -56.17
N THR A 17 -26.30 -68.88 -57.28
CA THR A 17 -25.78 -67.60 -57.69
C THR A 17 -26.06 -66.50 -56.60
N GLU A 18 -27.31 -66.53 -56.10
CA GLU A 18 -27.73 -65.59 -55.03
C GLU A 18 -26.91 -65.79 -53.71
N VAL A 19 -26.58 -67.06 -53.37
CA VAL A 19 -25.70 -67.37 -52.22
C VAL A 19 -24.26 -66.88 -52.47
N GLU A 20 -23.72 -67.03 -53.69
CA GLU A 20 -22.38 -66.55 -54.07
C GLU A 20 -22.31 -65.05 -53.98
N ASP A 21 -23.27 -64.31 -54.54
CA ASP A 21 -23.34 -62.86 -54.48
C ASP A 21 -23.47 -62.37 -53.01
N SER A 22 -24.33 -63.00 -52.23
CA SER A 22 -24.52 -62.69 -50.81
C SER A 22 -23.27 -62.94 -49.98
N SER A 23 -22.53 -64.00 -50.26
CA SER A 23 -21.26 -64.32 -49.59
C SER A 23 -20.16 -63.30 -49.91
N SER A 24 -20.08 -62.88 -51.19
CA SER A 24 -19.15 -61.84 -51.63
C SER A 24 -19.47 -60.54 -50.96
N TYR A 25 -20.72 -60.12 -50.86
CA TYR A 25 -21.15 -58.93 -50.16
C TYR A 25 -20.88 -58.98 -48.66
N LEU A 26 -21.16 -60.16 -48.01
CA LEU A 26 -20.81 -60.36 -46.59
C LEU A 26 -19.30 -60.16 -46.33
N LYS A 27 -18.43 -60.65 -47.23
CA LYS A 27 -16.98 -60.48 -47.13
C LYS A 27 -16.57 -59.00 -47.21
N GLU A 28 -17.11 -58.26 -48.19
CA GLU A 28 -16.82 -56.82 -48.35
C GLU A 28 -17.28 -56.04 -47.12
N VAL A 29 -18.49 -56.26 -46.61
CA VAL A 29 -19.01 -55.60 -45.40
C VAL A 29 -18.17 -56.00 -44.19
N SER A 30 -17.69 -57.24 -44.07
CA SER A 30 -16.83 -57.67 -42.96
C SER A 30 -15.50 -56.99 -42.99
N GLU A 31 -14.88 -56.80 -44.16
CA GLU A 31 -13.61 -56.02 -44.30
C GLU A 31 -13.80 -54.54 -43.90
N GLU A 32 -14.94 -53.94 -44.32
CA GLU A 32 -15.27 -52.54 -43.93
C GLU A 32 -15.46 -52.39 -42.40
N VAL A 33 -16.22 -53.31 -41.78
CA VAL A 33 -16.44 -53.28 -40.30
C VAL A 33 -15.14 -53.57 -39.57
N GLY A 34 -14.24 -54.41 -40.11
CA GLY A 34 -12.91 -54.62 -39.55
C GLY A 34 -12.07 -53.33 -39.51
N ASN A 35 -12.04 -52.60 -40.62
CA ASN A 35 -11.33 -51.32 -40.68
C ASN A 35 -11.90 -50.27 -39.69
N VAL A 36 -13.23 -50.24 -39.51
CA VAL A 36 -13.88 -49.39 -38.53
C VAL A 36 -13.50 -49.80 -37.10
N SER A 37 -13.45 -51.10 -36.78
CA SER A 37 -13.04 -51.61 -35.48
C SER A 37 -11.58 -51.21 -35.14
N ASP A 38 -10.67 -51.31 -36.12
CA ASP A 38 -9.28 -50.87 -35.94
C ASP A 38 -9.17 -49.37 -35.68
N GLN A 39 -10.01 -48.57 -36.35
CA GLN A 39 -10.06 -47.13 -36.10
C GLN A 39 -10.64 -46.81 -34.71
N VAL A 40 -11.64 -47.56 -34.24
CA VAL A 40 -12.18 -47.46 -32.87
C VAL A 40 -11.09 -47.80 -31.86
N ALA A 41 -10.33 -48.89 -32.05
CA ALA A 41 -9.23 -49.25 -31.16
C ALA A 41 -8.18 -48.15 -31.04
N SER A 42 -7.76 -47.56 -32.17
CA SER A 42 -6.82 -46.43 -32.18
C SER A 42 -7.37 -45.20 -31.42
N SER A 43 -8.64 -44.88 -31.62
CA SER A 43 -9.29 -43.77 -30.92
C SER A 43 -9.38 -43.98 -29.39
N ILE A 44 -9.60 -45.23 -28.99
CA ILE A 44 -9.64 -45.65 -27.59
C ILE A 44 -8.27 -45.49 -26.92
N ASP A 45 -7.19 -45.84 -27.61
CA ASP A 45 -5.82 -45.61 -27.10
C ASP A 45 -5.54 -44.13 -26.87
N GLU A 46 -6.01 -43.24 -27.75
CA GLU A 46 -5.87 -41.79 -27.58
C GLU A 46 -6.68 -41.29 -26.36
N VAL A 47 -7.90 -41.81 -26.15
CA VAL A 47 -8.73 -41.48 -24.98
C VAL A 47 -8.07 -41.98 -23.69
N ALA A 48 -7.49 -43.18 -23.67
CA ALA A 48 -6.78 -43.72 -22.51
C ALA A 48 -5.57 -42.84 -22.13
N ALA A 49 -4.75 -42.47 -23.13
CA ALA A 49 -3.63 -41.56 -22.92
C ALA A 49 -4.08 -40.15 -22.41
N GLY A 50 -5.24 -39.68 -22.90
CA GLY A 50 -5.88 -38.47 -22.42
C GLY A 50 -6.31 -38.55 -20.95
N ALA A 51 -6.91 -39.64 -20.54
CA ALA A 51 -7.34 -39.90 -19.17
C ALA A 51 -6.13 -39.97 -18.18
N GLU A 52 -5.06 -40.67 -18.59
CA GLU A 52 -3.81 -40.71 -17.81
C GLU A 52 -3.19 -39.33 -17.63
N LYS A 53 -3.13 -38.51 -18.69
CA LYS A 53 -2.64 -37.13 -18.62
C LYS A 53 -3.53 -36.29 -17.73
N GLN A 54 -4.83 -36.50 -17.72
CA GLN A 54 -5.78 -35.80 -16.86
C GLN A 54 -5.55 -36.14 -15.39
N ALA A 55 -5.30 -37.41 -15.04
CA ALA A 55 -4.95 -37.84 -13.69
C ALA A 55 -3.67 -37.17 -13.20
N ASN A 56 -2.63 -37.09 -14.03
CA ASN A 56 -1.38 -36.38 -13.71
C ASN A 56 -1.63 -34.88 -13.49
N ASN A 57 -2.54 -34.26 -14.25
CA ASN A 57 -2.89 -32.84 -14.05
C ASN A 57 -3.62 -32.63 -12.74
N VAL A 58 -4.49 -33.55 -12.32
CA VAL A 58 -5.17 -33.54 -11.01
C VAL A 58 -4.15 -33.48 -9.86
N ASP A 59 -3.13 -34.33 -9.91
CA ASP A 59 -2.07 -34.33 -8.88
C ASP A 59 -1.30 -33.00 -8.82
N ASN A 60 -0.97 -32.43 -9.99
CA ASN A 60 -0.32 -31.12 -10.08
C ASN A 60 -1.19 -30.00 -9.52
N ILE A 61 -2.50 -30.01 -9.80
CA ILE A 61 -3.43 -29.01 -9.27
C ILE A 61 -3.54 -29.15 -7.76
N ASN A 62 -3.66 -30.35 -7.21
CA ASN A 62 -3.68 -30.62 -5.77
C ASN A 62 -2.43 -30.08 -5.07
N HIS A 63 -1.26 -30.24 -5.66
CA HIS A 63 -0.02 -29.67 -5.11
C HIS A 63 -0.08 -28.14 -5.07
N ARG A 64 -0.57 -27.51 -6.17
CA ARG A 64 -0.69 -26.04 -6.24
C ARG A 64 -1.71 -25.49 -5.25
N ILE A 65 -2.81 -26.18 -5.01
CA ILE A 65 -3.82 -25.77 -4.03
C ILE A 65 -3.25 -25.83 -2.62
N ARG A 66 -2.46 -26.85 -2.27
CA ARG A 66 -1.78 -26.89 -0.95
C ARG A 66 -0.82 -25.70 -0.77
N THR A 67 -0.04 -25.37 -1.81
CA THR A 67 0.83 -24.19 -1.78
C THR A 67 0.01 -22.90 -1.61
N LEU A 68 -1.12 -22.79 -2.32
CA LEU A 68 -2.03 -21.65 -2.21
C LEU A 68 -2.59 -21.51 -0.78
N ALA A 69 -2.99 -22.63 -0.16
CA ALA A 69 -3.47 -22.62 1.23
C ALA A 69 -2.40 -22.13 2.22
N ASP A 70 -1.14 -22.56 2.06
CA ASP A 70 -0.01 -22.09 2.85
C ASP A 70 0.23 -20.58 2.64
N ASP A 71 0.10 -20.07 1.42
CA ASP A 71 0.31 -18.66 1.12
C ASP A 71 -0.85 -17.79 1.64
N VAL A 72 -2.09 -18.31 1.60
CA VAL A 72 -3.27 -17.68 2.25
C VAL A 72 -3.06 -17.55 3.75
N GLU A 73 -2.53 -18.58 4.42
CA GLU A 73 -2.26 -18.52 5.85
C GLU A 73 -1.17 -17.48 6.19
N LYS A 74 -0.10 -17.41 5.39
CA LYS A 74 0.92 -16.37 5.53
C LYS A 74 0.35 -14.96 5.34
N LEU A 75 -0.56 -14.78 4.37
CA LEU A 75 -1.25 -13.51 4.15
C LEU A 75 -2.15 -13.12 5.31
N LYS A 76 -2.88 -14.07 5.94
CA LYS A 76 -3.66 -13.83 7.16
C LYS A 76 -2.77 -13.30 8.29
N VAL A 77 -1.63 -13.95 8.52
CA VAL A 77 -0.65 -13.51 9.54
C VAL A 77 -0.07 -12.13 9.20
N SER A 78 0.28 -11.90 7.93
CA SER A 78 0.82 -10.60 7.47
C SER A 78 -0.19 -9.47 7.66
N ASN A 79 -1.45 -9.67 7.26
CA ASN A 79 -2.52 -8.70 7.45
C ASN A 79 -2.73 -8.36 8.92
N LYS A 80 -2.68 -9.37 9.81
CA LYS A 80 -2.79 -9.14 11.25
C LYS A 80 -1.65 -8.31 11.81
N ASN A 81 -0.43 -8.54 11.33
CA ASN A 81 0.74 -7.75 11.73
C ASN A 81 0.62 -6.29 11.25
N VAL A 82 0.14 -6.07 10.02
CA VAL A 82 -0.04 -4.71 9.47
C VAL A 82 -1.19 -3.99 10.19
N GLU A 83 -2.26 -4.69 10.58
CA GLU A 83 -3.33 -4.15 11.42
C GLU A 83 -2.79 -3.66 12.79
N ASN A 84 -1.99 -4.48 13.46
CA ASN A 84 -1.37 -4.09 14.72
C ASN A 84 -0.44 -2.89 14.55
N LEU A 85 0.37 -2.88 13.47
CA LEU A 85 1.24 -1.76 13.16
C LEU A 85 0.46 -0.45 12.88
N ALA A 86 -0.70 -0.55 12.25
CA ALA A 86 -1.57 0.61 12.02
C ALA A 86 -2.08 1.20 13.34
N VAL A 87 -2.44 0.36 14.31
CA VAL A 87 -2.82 0.79 15.68
C VAL A 87 -1.66 1.47 16.38
N ASP A 88 -0.46 0.88 16.36
CA ASP A 88 0.73 1.48 16.97
C ASP A 88 1.08 2.85 16.36
N MET A 89 0.91 2.98 15.03
CA MET A 89 1.13 4.25 14.32
C MET A 89 0.07 5.30 14.68
N GLU A 90 -1.21 4.91 14.87
CA GLU A 90 -2.29 5.80 15.32
C GLU A 90 -1.98 6.36 16.71
N ASP A 91 -1.56 5.49 17.65
CA ASP A 91 -1.15 5.90 18.99
C ASP A 91 0.06 6.84 18.96
N ALA A 92 1.04 6.56 18.12
CA ALA A 92 2.22 7.41 17.95
C ALA A 92 1.87 8.79 17.35
N ALA A 93 0.97 8.83 16.36
CA ALA A 93 0.51 10.07 15.74
C ALA A 93 -0.29 10.93 16.74
N ALA A 94 -1.20 10.29 17.48
CA ALA A 94 -1.96 10.95 18.55
C ALA A 94 -1.04 11.51 19.66
N GLY A 95 -0.04 10.74 20.08
CA GLY A 95 1.00 11.17 21.01
C GLY A 95 1.79 12.37 20.49
N GLY A 96 2.20 12.33 19.22
CA GLY A 96 2.91 13.43 18.57
C GLY A 96 2.10 14.72 18.55
N LYS A 97 0.80 14.64 18.24
CA LYS A 97 -0.12 15.77 18.27
C LYS A 97 -0.25 16.38 19.67
N VAL A 98 -0.33 15.54 20.71
CA VAL A 98 -0.36 16.01 22.11
C VAL A 98 0.92 16.76 22.45
N GLU A 99 2.07 16.28 22.03
CA GLU A 99 3.33 16.97 22.28
C GLU A 99 3.44 18.30 21.50
N MET A 100 2.95 18.38 20.25
CA MET A 100 2.91 19.64 19.50
C MET A 100 2.02 20.67 20.18
N ASN A 101 0.88 20.27 20.74
CA ASN A 101 0.02 21.17 21.52
C ASN A 101 0.74 21.73 22.76
N LYS A 102 1.55 20.91 23.44
CA LYS A 102 2.37 21.38 24.58
C LYS A 102 3.42 22.38 24.13
N VAL A 103 4.08 22.13 22.99
CA VAL A 103 5.07 23.07 22.42
C VAL A 103 4.40 24.38 22.03
N SER A 104 3.21 24.36 21.41
CA SER A 104 2.43 25.55 21.07
C SER A 104 2.08 26.38 22.33
N GLU A 105 1.63 25.70 23.39
CA GLU A 105 1.37 26.36 24.66
C GLU A 105 2.64 26.97 25.25
N GLN A 106 3.77 26.30 25.14
CA GLN A 106 5.05 26.81 25.62
C GLN A 106 5.52 28.04 24.83
N MET A 107 5.35 28.05 23.49
CA MET A 107 5.63 29.21 22.65
C MET A 107 4.80 30.43 23.06
N ARG A 108 3.51 30.23 23.35
CA ARG A 108 2.64 31.31 23.87
C ARG A 108 3.12 31.87 25.22
N LYS A 109 3.59 31.01 26.13
CA LYS A 109 4.17 31.46 27.42
C LYS A 109 5.44 32.25 27.21
N ILE A 110 6.33 31.81 26.32
CA ILE A 110 7.56 32.55 25.98
C ILE A 110 7.23 33.91 25.39
N ARG A 111 6.25 33.96 24.45
CA ARG A 111 5.77 35.24 23.88
C ARG A 111 5.30 36.21 24.95
N ALA A 112 4.46 35.74 25.89
CA ALA A 112 3.97 36.57 26.99
C ALA A 112 5.13 37.11 27.87
N SER A 113 6.13 36.27 28.17
CA SER A 113 7.28 36.66 28.95
C SER A 113 8.14 37.71 28.23
N ILE A 114 8.34 37.58 26.93
CA ILE A 114 9.10 38.58 26.13
C ILE A 114 8.32 39.89 26.07
N GLN A 115 7.00 39.86 25.93
CA GLN A 115 6.15 41.05 25.94
C GLN A 115 6.23 41.78 27.29
N GLU A 116 6.27 41.04 28.40
CA GLU A 116 6.45 41.62 29.75
C GLU A 116 7.80 42.29 29.88
N VAL A 117 8.88 41.65 29.41
CA VAL A 117 10.25 42.24 29.40
C VAL A 117 10.30 43.50 28.52
N ALA A 118 9.67 43.45 27.32
CA ALA A 118 9.62 44.61 26.43
C ALA A 118 8.89 45.82 27.09
N SER A 119 7.81 45.53 27.83
CA SER A 119 7.11 46.58 28.62
C SER A 119 8.00 47.16 29.72
N GLY A 120 8.79 46.31 30.41
CA GLY A 120 9.74 46.75 31.41
C GLY A 120 10.86 47.64 30.82
N ILE A 121 11.37 47.30 29.65
CA ILE A 121 12.37 48.09 28.91
C ILE A 121 11.78 49.45 28.50
N SER A 122 10.55 49.49 27.99
CA SER A 122 9.86 50.75 27.66
C SER A 122 9.68 51.65 28.89
N SER A 123 9.39 51.07 30.07
CA SER A 123 9.31 51.79 31.32
C SER A 123 10.68 52.36 31.75
N LEU A 124 11.77 51.61 31.56
CA LEU A 124 13.13 52.08 31.82
C LEU A 124 13.53 53.26 30.91
N GLU A 125 13.12 53.21 29.63
CA GLU A 125 13.31 54.30 28.66
C GLU A 125 12.61 55.57 29.17
N SER A 126 11.35 55.49 29.60
CA SER A 126 10.56 56.61 30.15
C SER A 126 11.21 57.19 31.43
N ILE A 127 11.65 56.31 32.35
CA ILE A 127 12.35 56.76 33.58
C ILE A 127 13.67 57.46 33.26
N SER A 128 14.40 56.96 32.26
CA SER A 128 15.67 57.58 31.84
C SER A 128 15.46 58.96 31.23
N ASP A 129 14.34 59.15 30.49
CA ASP A 129 13.95 60.49 30.00
C ASP A 129 13.58 61.44 31.13
N GLU A 130 12.86 60.99 32.16
CA GLU A 130 12.54 61.80 33.34
C GLU A 130 13.78 62.18 34.11
N ILE A 131 14.77 61.27 34.27
CA ILE A 131 16.04 61.54 34.91
C ILE A 131 16.83 62.63 34.15
N ASP A 132 16.87 62.55 32.80
CA ASP A 132 17.55 63.57 31.98
C ASP A 132 16.91 64.97 32.15
N GLU A 133 15.56 65.03 32.25
CA GLU A 133 14.84 66.26 32.52
C GLU A 133 15.20 66.82 33.90
N ILE A 134 15.26 65.94 34.93
CA ILE A 134 15.71 66.38 36.31
C ILE A 134 17.16 66.88 36.29
N LEU A 135 18.05 66.18 35.55
CA LEU A 135 19.44 66.62 35.44
C LEU A 135 19.58 68.00 34.76
N ASN A 136 18.72 68.34 33.79
CA ASN A 136 18.64 69.63 33.16
C ASN A 136 18.22 70.69 34.19
N ILE A 137 17.27 70.40 35.07
CA ILE A 137 16.85 71.32 36.17
C ILE A 137 17.97 71.49 37.15
N ILE A 138 18.66 70.42 37.59
CA ILE A 138 19.81 70.50 38.53
C ILE A 138 20.93 71.33 37.94
N ASN A 139 21.27 71.10 36.66
CA ASN A 139 22.32 71.93 36.00
C ASN A 139 21.96 73.39 35.96
N ASN A 140 20.70 73.75 35.63
CA ASN A 140 20.21 75.10 35.61
C ASN A 140 20.28 75.74 37.02
N ILE A 141 19.89 75.00 38.06
CA ILE A 141 19.98 75.47 39.47
C ILE A 141 21.44 75.70 39.87
N ALA A 142 22.32 74.75 39.52
CA ALA A 142 23.75 74.89 39.83
C ALA A 142 24.38 76.06 39.09
N GLU A 143 24.08 76.32 37.82
CA GLU A 143 24.54 77.51 37.08
C GLU A 143 24.02 78.82 37.69
N GLN A 144 22.71 78.83 38.06
CA GLN A 144 22.15 80.02 38.76
C GLN A 144 22.82 80.23 40.11
N THR A 145 23.10 79.15 40.86
CA THR A 145 23.78 79.23 42.15
C THR A 145 25.24 79.73 41.99
N ASN A 146 25.95 79.26 40.96
CA ASN A 146 27.27 79.73 40.60
C ASN A 146 27.27 81.22 40.27
N LEU A 147 26.28 81.69 39.49
CA LEU A 147 26.15 83.15 39.21
C LEU A 147 25.83 84.00 40.45
N LEU A 148 24.94 83.48 41.34
CA LEU A 148 24.62 84.15 42.60
C LEU A 148 25.84 84.21 43.52
N ALA A 149 26.60 83.14 43.63
CA ALA A 149 27.84 83.09 44.42
C ALA A 149 28.90 84.02 43.87
N LEU A 150 29.08 84.09 42.54
CA LEU A 150 29.97 85.04 41.89
C LEU A 150 29.60 86.51 42.21
N ASN A 151 28.29 86.83 42.11
CA ASN A 151 27.79 88.14 42.43
C ASN A 151 28.02 88.48 43.91
N ALA A 152 27.84 87.57 44.84
CA ALA A 152 28.09 87.68 46.24
C ALA A 152 29.59 87.87 46.55
N ALA A 153 30.48 87.12 45.88
CA ALA A 153 31.95 87.28 46.00
C ALA A 153 32.40 88.65 45.53
N ILE A 154 31.82 89.15 44.42
CA ILE A 154 32.12 90.48 43.90
C ILE A 154 31.72 91.58 44.96
N GLU A 155 30.53 91.49 45.52
CA GLU A 155 30.03 92.47 46.47
C GLU A 155 30.78 92.38 47.82
N ALA A 156 31.18 91.16 48.26
CA ALA A 156 32.02 90.95 49.44
C ALA A 156 33.44 91.59 49.25
N ALA A 157 34.03 91.45 48.08
CA ALA A 157 35.27 92.07 47.72
C ALA A 157 35.14 93.65 47.75
N ARG A 158 34.01 94.15 47.35
CA ARG A 158 33.67 95.56 47.34
C ARG A 158 33.52 96.19 48.73
N ALA A 159 33.09 95.33 49.72
CA ALA A 159 32.98 95.76 51.14
C ALA A 159 34.31 95.77 51.89
N GLY A 160 35.45 95.42 51.28
CA GLY A 160 36.78 95.45 51.83
C GLY A 160 36.96 94.54 53.07
N GLU A 161 37.62 94.97 54.10
CA GLU A 161 37.90 94.24 55.36
C GLU A 161 36.62 93.70 56.04
N ALA A 162 35.49 94.42 55.94
CA ALA A 162 34.19 93.96 56.51
C ALA A 162 33.56 92.82 55.76
N GLY A 163 33.89 92.58 54.49
CA GLY A 163 33.34 91.53 53.64
C GLY A 163 34.14 90.19 53.60
N ARG A 164 35.29 90.13 54.24
CA ARG A 164 36.27 89.05 54.12
C ARG A 164 35.72 87.65 54.47
N GLY A 165 34.87 87.54 55.51
CA GLY A 165 34.21 86.29 55.88
C GLY A 165 33.14 85.87 54.86
N PHE A 166 32.41 86.83 54.23
CA PHE A 166 31.42 86.61 53.21
C PHE A 166 32.03 86.15 51.87
N SER A 167 33.21 86.69 51.55
CA SER A 167 33.92 86.26 50.31
C SER A 167 34.31 84.80 50.36
N VAL A 168 34.81 84.31 51.51
CA VAL A 168 35.14 82.84 51.63
C VAL A 168 33.91 81.95 51.47
N VAL A 169 32.79 82.38 52.08
CA VAL A 169 31.53 81.61 51.93
C VAL A 169 31.02 81.61 50.46
N ALA A 170 31.14 82.79 49.81
CA ALA A 170 30.73 82.88 48.39
C ALA A 170 31.62 82.06 47.46
N ASP A 171 32.96 82.06 47.69
CA ASP A 171 33.83 81.15 46.89
C ASP A 171 33.56 79.71 47.17
N GLU A 172 33.27 79.27 48.41
CA GLU A 172 32.87 77.87 48.73
C GLU A 172 31.54 77.46 48.08
N ILE A 173 30.53 78.38 48.07
CA ILE A 173 29.25 78.14 47.37
C ILE A 173 29.51 78.03 45.85
N ARG A 174 30.43 78.80 45.29
CA ARG A 174 30.77 78.72 43.87
C ARG A 174 31.39 77.37 43.51
N ASP A 175 32.35 76.89 44.34
CA ASP A 175 33.04 75.64 44.14
C ASP A 175 32.04 74.44 44.25
N LEU A 176 31.12 74.49 45.22
CA LEU A 176 30.03 73.51 45.35
C LEU A 176 29.07 73.48 44.13
N ALA A 177 28.79 74.69 43.59
CA ALA A 177 27.93 74.76 42.37
C ALA A 177 28.66 74.22 41.17
N GLU A 178 29.98 74.48 41.00
CA GLU A 178 30.78 73.90 39.92
C GLU A 178 30.92 72.36 40.06
N GLU A 179 31.08 71.81 41.28
CA GLU A 179 31.10 70.40 41.60
C GLU A 179 29.71 69.74 41.26
N SER A 180 28.60 70.46 41.54
CA SER A 180 27.25 70.02 41.21
C SER A 180 27.02 69.89 39.68
N VAL A 181 27.49 70.87 38.88
CA VAL A 181 27.45 70.82 37.41
C VAL A 181 28.25 69.63 36.89
N ASN A 182 29.46 69.42 37.42
CA ASN A 182 30.30 68.29 37.02
C ASN A 182 29.62 66.91 37.34
N SER A 183 29.11 66.78 38.58
CA SER A 183 28.42 65.59 39.02
C SER A 183 27.15 65.33 38.20
N ALA A 184 26.37 66.37 37.91
CA ALA A 184 25.17 66.21 37.00
C ALA A 184 25.59 65.82 35.61
N GLY A 185 26.70 66.28 35.08
CA GLY A 185 27.28 65.89 33.80
C GLY A 185 27.72 64.43 33.76
N GLU A 186 28.33 63.93 34.85
CA GLU A 186 28.70 62.51 34.97
C GLU A 186 27.47 61.60 35.00
N ILE A 187 26.45 62.01 35.80
CA ILE A 187 25.19 61.25 35.86
C ILE A 187 24.48 61.24 34.49
N ARG A 188 24.49 62.38 33.78
CA ARG A 188 23.91 62.45 32.42
C ARG A 188 24.54 61.44 31.49
N LYS A 189 25.87 61.32 31.52
CA LYS A 189 26.55 60.31 30.69
C LYS A 189 26.15 58.91 31.03
N LEU A 190 25.97 58.55 32.30
CA LEU A 190 25.45 57.26 32.73
C LEU A 190 23.99 57.00 32.22
N VAL A 191 23.16 58.04 32.25
CA VAL A 191 21.79 57.98 31.74
C VAL A 191 21.77 57.79 30.23
N GLU A 192 22.64 58.48 29.47
CA GLU A 192 22.79 58.22 27.99
C GLU A 192 23.25 56.83 27.72
N ASP A 193 24.18 56.25 28.46
CA ASP A 193 24.62 54.86 28.34
C ASP A 193 23.42 53.87 28.59
N VAL A 194 22.63 54.11 29.67
CA VAL A 194 21.42 53.34 29.98
C VAL A 194 20.40 53.42 28.84
N LYS A 195 20.14 54.62 28.29
CA LYS A 195 19.23 54.81 27.16
C LYS A 195 19.68 54.04 25.92
N SER A 196 21.00 54.03 25.65
CA SER A 196 21.56 53.26 24.53
C SER A 196 21.35 51.77 24.72
N GLU A 197 21.63 51.25 25.92
CA GLU A 197 21.45 49.81 26.22
C GLU A 197 19.98 49.40 26.25
N THR A 198 19.05 50.22 26.75
CA THR A 198 17.62 49.95 26.72
C THR A 198 17.10 49.90 25.28
N LYS A 199 17.55 50.81 24.42
CA LYS A 199 17.19 50.80 23.00
C LYS A 199 17.69 49.55 22.28
N ASN A 200 18.94 49.13 22.53
CA ASN A 200 19.48 47.89 21.98
C ASN A 200 18.68 46.66 22.47
N ALA A 201 18.32 46.65 23.77
CA ALA A 201 17.50 45.58 24.34
C ALA A 201 16.08 45.55 23.71
N SER A 202 15.45 46.69 23.44
CA SER A 202 14.16 46.79 22.76
C SER A 202 14.20 46.14 21.36
N VAL A 203 15.24 46.48 20.57
CA VAL A 203 15.42 45.87 19.23
C VAL A 203 15.56 44.34 19.35
N LYS A 204 16.32 43.85 20.33
CA LYS A 204 16.48 42.42 20.56
C LYS A 204 15.19 41.70 20.99
N MET A 205 14.31 42.40 21.73
CA MET A 205 12.97 41.86 22.06
C MET A 205 12.08 41.75 20.84
N ASP A 206 12.09 42.72 19.92
CA ASP A 206 11.32 42.67 18.66
C ASP A 206 11.82 41.53 17.76
N GLU A 207 13.13 41.35 17.63
CA GLU A 207 13.70 40.20 16.95
C GLU A 207 13.24 38.88 17.60
N GLY A 208 13.22 38.81 18.93
CA GLY A 208 12.77 37.67 19.70
C GLY A 208 11.29 37.33 19.48
N ILE A 209 10.41 38.35 19.38
CA ILE A 209 8.99 38.17 19.05
C ILE A 209 8.84 37.56 17.66
N THR A 210 9.57 38.06 16.67
CA THR A 210 9.57 37.55 15.30
C THR A 210 9.99 36.08 15.25
N GLU A 211 11.05 35.69 15.97
CA GLU A 211 11.49 34.29 16.05
C GLU A 211 10.46 33.36 16.69
N ILE A 212 9.70 33.88 17.69
CA ILE A 212 8.61 33.11 18.29
C ILE A 212 7.46 32.89 17.28
N GLU A 213 7.09 33.93 16.52
CA GLU A 213 6.06 33.83 15.49
C GLU A 213 6.45 32.81 14.42
N ASN A 214 7.70 32.79 13.98
CA ASN A 214 8.23 31.78 13.09
C ASN A 214 8.16 30.36 13.73
N GLY A 215 8.50 30.28 15.03
CA GLY A 215 8.40 29.04 15.80
C GLY A 215 6.96 28.52 15.90
N GLU A 216 5.99 29.40 16.17
CA GLU A 216 4.55 29.05 16.18
C GLU A 216 4.06 28.53 14.82
N GLU A 217 4.51 29.13 13.71
CA GLU A 217 4.18 28.65 12.35
C GLU A 217 4.73 27.25 12.09
N VAL A 218 5.98 26.96 12.51
CA VAL A 218 6.59 25.63 12.36
C VAL A 218 5.83 24.58 13.18
N VAL A 219 5.42 24.92 14.39
CA VAL A 219 4.63 24.02 15.26
C VAL A 219 3.27 23.71 14.64
N ASN A 220 2.57 24.71 14.11
CA ASN A 220 1.28 24.52 13.43
C ASN A 220 1.42 23.59 12.20
N LYS A 221 2.46 23.79 11.39
CA LYS A 221 2.76 22.90 10.25
C LYS A 221 3.04 21.47 10.70
N ALA A 222 3.71 21.28 11.82
CA ALA A 222 3.95 19.95 12.38
C ALA A 222 2.65 19.31 12.88
N GLU A 223 1.74 20.08 13.51
CA GLU A 223 0.41 19.60 13.92
C GLU A 223 -0.42 19.15 12.71
N ASP A 224 -0.47 19.95 11.64
CA ASP A 224 -1.14 19.60 10.39
C ASP A 224 -0.59 18.29 9.78
N SER A 225 0.75 18.11 9.88
CA SER A 225 1.41 16.88 9.41
C SER A 225 0.95 15.63 10.19
N PHE A 226 0.76 15.73 11.51
CA PHE A 226 0.22 14.62 12.32
C PHE A 226 -1.24 14.30 11.96
N VAL A 227 -2.06 15.31 11.66
CA VAL A 227 -3.43 15.11 11.16
C VAL A 227 -3.44 14.38 9.81
N GLU A 228 -2.53 14.74 8.90
CA GLU A 228 -2.38 14.05 7.62
C GLU A 228 -1.92 12.58 7.81
N ILE A 229 -0.98 12.32 8.72
CA ILE A 229 -0.52 10.97 9.07
C ILE A 229 -1.69 10.14 9.60
N GLU A 230 -2.51 10.66 10.53
CA GLU A 230 -3.70 9.99 11.06
C GLU A 230 -4.67 9.59 9.95
N SER A 231 -4.93 10.49 9.00
CA SER A 231 -5.77 10.21 7.83
C SER A 231 -5.20 9.09 6.95
N LYS A 232 -3.90 9.09 6.70
CA LYS A 232 -3.21 8.05 5.91
C LYS A 232 -3.24 6.70 6.60
N ILE A 233 -3.08 6.66 7.93
CA ILE A 233 -3.18 5.43 8.72
C ILE A 233 -4.59 4.84 8.61
N LYS A 234 -5.63 5.68 8.74
CA LYS A 234 -7.02 5.24 8.60
C LYS A 234 -7.30 4.64 7.22
N ASN A 235 -6.78 5.26 6.15
CA ASN A 235 -6.91 4.72 4.80
C ASN A 235 -6.17 3.38 4.63
N ALA A 236 -4.99 3.24 5.21
CA ALA A 236 -4.25 1.98 5.23
C ALA A 236 -5.00 0.88 5.99
N SER A 237 -5.60 1.20 7.15
CA SER A 237 -6.44 0.28 7.94
C SER A 237 -7.65 -0.21 7.15
N ASN A 238 -8.33 0.66 6.41
CA ASN A 238 -9.43 0.27 5.53
C ASN A 238 -8.95 -0.69 4.43
N GLY A 239 -7.80 -0.40 3.78
CA GLY A 239 -7.23 -1.29 2.78
C GLY A 239 -6.83 -2.66 3.32
N ILE A 240 -6.39 -2.75 4.58
CA ILE A 240 -6.12 -4.01 5.26
C ILE A 240 -7.43 -4.79 5.49
N SER A 241 -8.48 -4.10 5.94
CA SER A 241 -9.80 -4.72 6.12
C SER A 241 -10.33 -5.34 4.82
N ASP A 242 -10.22 -4.62 3.70
CA ASP A 242 -10.57 -5.14 2.38
C ASP A 242 -9.70 -6.33 1.97
N SER A 243 -8.40 -6.28 2.26
CA SER A 243 -7.47 -7.39 2.02
C SER A 243 -7.85 -8.65 2.82
N ILE A 244 -8.29 -8.51 4.06
CA ILE A 244 -8.76 -9.64 4.89
C ILE A 244 -9.97 -10.32 4.26
N ILE A 245 -10.92 -9.54 3.72
CA ILE A 245 -12.10 -10.08 3.03
C ILE A 245 -11.68 -10.87 1.79
N ILE A 246 -10.82 -10.27 0.95
CA ILE A 246 -10.31 -10.93 -0.26
C ILE A 246 -9.58 -12.25 0.08
N VAL A 247 -8.76 -12.27 1.12
CA VAL A 247 -8.06 -13.48 1.58
C VAL A 247 -9.06 -14.55 2.04
N GLY A 248 -10.17 -14.16 2.67
CA GLY A 248 -11.27 -15.06 3.02
C GLY A 248 -11.95 -15.67 1.79
N ASP A 249 -12.18 -14.86 0.75
CA ASP A 249 -12.76 -15.32 -0.51
C ASP A 249 -11.82 -16.29 -1.25
N VAL A 250 -10.51 -16.00 -1.27
CA VAL A 250 -9.50 -16.90 -1.87
C VAL A 250 -9.46 -18.24 -1.14
N ASP A 251 -9.55 -18.25 0.19
CA ASP A 251 -9.63 -19.49 0.99
C ASP A 251 -10.84 -20.33 0.60
N LYS A 252 -12.02 -19.69 0.50
CA LYS A 252 -13.28 -20.34 0.08
C LYS A 252 -13.18 -20.91 -1.33
N TYR A 253 -12.72 -20.13 -2.31
CA TYR A 253 -12.56 -20.61 -3.70
C TYR A 253 -11.54 -21.75 -3.79
N SER A 254 -10.49 -21.72 -2.98
CA SER A 254 -9.53 -22.83 -2.93
C SER A 254 -10.18 -24.15 -2.51
N GLN A 255 -11.10 -24.11 -1.53
CA GLN A 255 -11.85 -25.29 -1.09
C GLN A 255 -12.84 -25.77 -2.16
N GLU A 256 -13.49 -24.86 -2.88
CA GLU A 256 -14.37 -25.21 -4.00
C GLU A 256 -13.57 -25.91 -5.12
N ILE A 257 -12.38 -25.40 -5.47
CA ILE A 257 -11.50 -26.02 -6.47
C ILE A 257 -11.05 -27.42 -6.04
N VAL A 258 -10.80 -27.68 -4.76
CA VAL A 258 -10.49 -29.04 -4.26
C VAL A 258 -11.61 -30.01 -4.62
N SER A 259 -12.87 -29.63 -4.36
CA SER A 259 -14.03 -30.47 -4.67
C SER A 259 -14.18 -30.75 -6.18
N GLU A 260 -13.97 -29.72 -7.02
CA GLU A 260 -14.03 -29.87 -8.47
C GLU A 260 -12.92 -30.80 -9.01
N VAL A 261 -11.73 -30.73 -8.41
CA VAL A 261 -10.57 -31.55 -8.76
C VAL A 261 -10.80 -33.02 -8.37
N GLU A 262 -11.46 -33.28 -7.22
CA GLU A 262 -11.88 -34.62 -6.82
C GLU A 262 -12.89 -35.23 -7.83
N ASP A 263 -13.84 -34.43 -8.30
CA ASP A 263 -14.80 -34.86 -9.35
C ASP A 263 -14.07 -35.17 -10.65
N ILE A 264 -13.11 -34.34 -11.08
CA ILE A 264 -12.30 -34.60 -12.28
C ILE A 264 -11.49 -35.89 -12.14
N ALA A 265 -10.91 -36.15 -10.94
CA ALA A 265 -10.21 -37.41 -10.69
C ALA A 265 -11.11 -38.62 -10.87
N SER A 266 -12.32 -38.58 -10.29
CA SER A 266 -13.34 -39.65 -10.43
C SER A 266 -13.76 -39.89 -11.89
N ILE A 267 -13.96 -38.79 -12.65
CA ILE A 267 -14.28 -38.88 -14.09
C ILE A 267 -13.11 -39.49 -14.86
N SER A 268 -11.85 -39.16 -14.53
CA SER A 268 -10.69 -39.74 -15.21
C SER A 268 -10.54 -41.22 -14.95
N GLU A 269 -10.78 -41.69 -13.73
CA GLU A 269 -10.80 -43.10 -13.36
C GLU A 269 -11.93 -43.84 -14.11
N GLN A 270 -13.14 -43.29 -14.14
CA GLN A 270 -14.27 -43.86 -14.87
C GLN A 270 -14.01 -43.90 -16.39
N THR A 271 -13.41 -42.86 -16.95
CA THR A 271 -13.02 -42.83 -18.37
C THR A 271 -12.01 -43.92 -18.68
N SER A 272 -11.00 -44.11 -17.83
CA SER A 272 -10.03 -45.21 -17.98
C SER A 272 -10.68 -46.58 -17.94
N ALA A 273 -11.62 -46.83 -17.02
CA ALA A 273 -12.36 -48.09 -16.94
C ALA A 273 -13.23 -48.33 -18.20
N ASN A 274 -13.98 -47.30 -18.64
CA ASN A 274 -14.79 -47.38 -19.85
C ASN A 274 -13.93 -47.65 -21.10
N THR A 275 -12.75 -47.05 -21.18
CA THR A 275 -11.81 -47.24 -22.28
C THR A 275 -11.35 -48.69 -22.35
N GLN A 276 -11.04 -49.32 -21.22
CA GLN A 276 -10.68 -50.74 -21.16
C GLN A 276 -11.85 -51.66 -21.64
N GLU A 277 -13.08 -51.33 -21.25
CA GLU A 277 -14.27 -52.07 -21.64
C GLU A 277 -14.52 -51.95 -23.15
N VAL A 278 -14.40 -50.77 -23.75
CA VAL A 278 -14.55 -50.57 -25.20
C VAL A 278 -13.42 -51.23 -25.97
N ALA A 279 -12.19 -51.22 -25.46
CA ALA A 279 -11.07 -51.93 -26.08
C ALA A 279 -11.34 -53.45 -26.15
N ALA A 280 -11.80 -54.04 -25.04
CA ALA A 280 -12.18 -55.47 -25.01
C ALA A 280 -13.32 -55.80 -25.97
N ALA A 281 -14.36 -54.93 -26.05
CA ALA A 281 -15.47 -55.10 -26.99
C ALA A 281 -15.00 -55.00 -28.47
N SER A 282 -14.03 -54.11 -28.78
CA SER A 282 -13.45 -54.00 -30.12
C SER A 282 -12.63 -55.22 -30.50
N GLU A 283 -11.89 -55.84 -29.57
CA GLU A 283 -11.17 -57.10 -29.80
C GLU A 283 -12.15 -58.26 -30.08
N GLU A 284 -13.24 -58.36 -29.30
CA GLU A 284 -14.28 -59.37 -29.51
C GLU A 284 -15.00 -59.20 -30.88
N GLN A 285 -15.27 -57.94 -31.26
CA GLN A 285 -15.82 -57.58 -32.56
C GLN A 285 -14.92 -58.02 -33.71
N ASN A 286 -13.61 -57.75 -33.61
CA ASN A 286 -12.61 -58.18 -34.62
C ASN A 286 -12.57 -59.72 -34.75
N ALA A 287 -12.65 -60.47 -33.66
CA ALA A 287 -12.74 -61.92 -33.68
C ALA A 287 -13.99 -62.41 -34.41
N SER A 288 -15.14 -61.78 -34.10
CA SER A 288 -16.45 -62.12 -34.75
C SER A 288 -16.43 -61.84 -36.26
N ILE A 289 -15.79 -60.71 -36.67
CA ILE A 289 -15.59 -60.36 -38.08
C ILE A 289 -14.76 -61.45 -38.81
N GLY A 290 -13.71 -61.96 -38.16
CA GLY A 290 -12.88 -63.03 -38.65
C GLY A 290 -13.70 -64.36 -38.91
N GLU A 291 -14.61 -64.65 -37.95
CA GLU A 291 -15.51 -65.81 -38.11
C GLU A 291 -16.51 -65.62 -39.25
N ILE A 292 -17.12 -64.39 -39.36
CA ILE A 292 -18.07 -64.09 -40.45
C ILE A 292 -17.35 -64.18 -41.81
N THR A 293 -16.15 -63.69 -41.94
CA THR A 293 -15.35 -63.76 -43.17
C THR A 293 -15.08 -65.22 -43.55
N THR A 294 -14.75 -66.06 -42.57
CA THR A 294 -14.53 -67.51 -42.78
C THR A 294 -15.83 -68.24 -43.23
N LEU A 295 -16.97 -67.88 -42.64
CA LEU A 295 -18.27 -68.40 -43.02
C LEU A 295 -18.70 -67.97 -44.44
N ALA A 296 -18.46 -66.72 -44.79
CA ALA A 296 -18.71 -66.19 -46.13
C ALA A 296 -17.87 -66.90 -47.20
N ASP A 297 -16.58 -67.13 -46.95
CA ASP A 297 -15.74 -67.94 -47.87
C ASP A 297 -16.22 -69.34 -47.97
N SER A 298 -16.70 -69.98 -46.90
CA SER A 298 -17.27 -71.30 -46.90
C SER A 298 -18.55 -71.38 -47.71
N LEU A 299 -19.47 -70.42 -47.61
CA LEU A 299 -20.70 -70.30 -48.39
C LEU A 299 -20.43 -70.11 -49.88
N ALA A 300 -19.48 -69.22 -50.23
CA ALA A 300 -19.02 -68.99 -51.58
C ALA A 300 -18.48 -70.29 -52.21
N GLN A 301 -17.66 -71.05 -51.49
CA GLN A 301 -17.11 -72.32 -51.91
C GLN A 301 -18.22 -73.34 -52.08
N MET A 302 -19.22 -73.38 -51.17
CA MET A 302 -20.37 -74.33 -51.29
C MET A 302 -21.24 -74.00 -52.50
N SER A 303 -21.49 -72.71 -52.78
CA SER A 303 -22.19 -72.25 -53.98
C SER A 303 -21.46 -72.67 -55.25
N THR A 304 -20.11 -72.41 -55.30
CA THR A 304 -19.30 -72.87 -56.47
C THR A 304 -19.39 -74.36 -56.68
N ASN A 305 -19.25 -75.15 -55.59
CA ASN A 305 -19.38 -76.63 -55.67
C ASN A 305 -20.78 -77.10 -56.17
N LEU A 306 -21.83 -76.38 -55.69
CA LEU A 306 -23.23 -76.71 -56.14
C LEU A 306 -23.43 -76.38 -57.62
N ASN A 307 -22.88 -75.25 -58.08
CA ASN A 307 -22.90 -74.85 -59.48
C ASN A 307 -22.16 -75.86 -60.37
N ASP A 308 -21.01 -76.39 -59.92
CA ASP A 308 -20.26 -77.41 -60.67
C ASP A 308 -20.99 -78.78 -60.69
N LEU A 309 -21.72 -79.07 -59.64
CA LEU A 309 -22.60 -80.28 -59.65
C LEU A 309 -23.75 -80.16 -60.65
N ILE A 310 -24.36 -78.97 -60.69
CA ILE A 310 -25.47 -78.67 -61.61
C ILE A 310 -24.99 -78.79 -63.07
N LYS A 311 -23.81 -78.25 -63.41
CA LYS A 311 -23.21 -78.35 -64.77
C LYS A 311 -23.00 -79.78 -65.27
N LYS A 312 -22.91 -80.78 -64.35
CA LYS A 312 -22.77 -82.18 -64.68
C LYS A 312 -24.10 -82.81 -65.11
N PHE A 313 -25.22 -82.18 -64.83
CA PHE A 313 -26.53 -82.61 -65.34
C PHE A 313 -26.76 -81.87 -66.65
N GLU A 314 -26.14 -82.33 -67.74
CA GLU A 314 -26.47 -81.91 -69.11
C GLU A 314 -27.95 -82.26 -69.42
N LEU A 315 -28.83 -81.28 -69.56
CA LEU A 315 -30.20 -81.37 -69.99
C LEU A 315 -30.42 -80.64 -71.29
#